data_932b6f3f75871eb00e3bfdf3c9ebf717
#
_entry.id   932b6f3f75871eb00e3bfdf3c9ebf717
#
_cell.length_a   1.000
_cell.length_b   1.000
_cell.length_c   1.000
_cell.angle_alpha   90.00
_cell.angle_beta   90.00
_cell.angle_gamma   90.00
#
_symmetry.space_group_name_H-M   'P 1'
#
loop_
_entity.id
_entity.type
_entity.pdbx_description
1 polymer ?
#
loop_
_entity_poly.entity_id
_entity_poly.type
_entity_poly.pdbx_seq_one_letter_code
_entity_poly.pdbx_strand_id
1 'polypeptide(L)'
;DGVPFSLFRIEILAGLTVALALVPEAIAFAFVAGVTPLSGLYAAFIVGLITALIGGRPGMISGATGALAVVMVALVSDHGAEYLFATVVLMGILQLIAGVSKLGKFIRMVPQSVMLGFVNGLAIVIGISQLSQFKTINSAGDQVWISGDTLMYSVIFVALTMYIIWLLPKMTK
;
A
#
# COMPACT_ATOMS: atom_id res chain seq x y z
N ASP A 1 -32.71 -2.00 -18.95
CA ASP A 1 -32.73 -2.99 -17.88
C ASP A 1 -31.97 -2.41 -16.71
N GLY A 2 -32.72 -1.99 -15.67
CA GLY A 2 -32.14 -1.36 -14.48
C GLY A 2 -31.38 -2.36 -13.63
N VAL A 3 -30.24 -1.93 -13.08
CA VAL A 3 -29.46 -2.70 -12.10
C VAL A 3 -30.37 -3.01 -10.92
N PRO A 4 -30.54 -4.29 -10.52
CA PRO A 4 -31.42 -4.63 -9.40
C PRO A 4 -30.91 -3.99 -8.11
N PHE A 5 -31.81 -3.47 -7.30
CA PHE A 5 -31.48 -2.75 -6.06
C PHE A 5 -30.62 -3.57 -5.09
N SER A 6 -30.76 -4.90 -5.11
CA SER A 6 -29.91 -5.81 -4.34
C SER A 6 -28.44 -5.75 -4.76
N LEU A 7 -28.15 -5.65 -6.06
CA LEU A 7 -26.80 -5.54 -6.59
C LEU A 7 -26.17 -4.19 -6.20
N PHE A 8 -26.94 -3.11 -6.30
CA PHE A 8 -26.50 -1.78 -5.90
C PHE A 8 -26.08 -1.71 -4.41
N ARG A 9 -26.84 -2.36 -3.51
CA ARG A 9 -26.47 -2.45 -2.10
C ARG A 9 -25.17 -3.22 -1.88
N ILE A 10 -24.98 -4.33 -2.60
CA ILE A 10 -23.75 -5.14 -2.50
C ILE A 10 -22.55 -4.33 -2.96
N GLU A 11 -22.67 -3.61 -4.06
CA GLU A 11 -21.58 -2.77 -4.59
C GLU A 11 -21.21 -1.62 -3.64
N ILE A 12 -22.19 -0.95 -3.04
CA ILE A 12 -21.91 0.09 -2.02
C ILE A 12 -21.21 -0.50 -0.80
N LEU A 13 -21.69 -1.62 -0.28
CA LEU A 13 -21.08 -2.25 0.90
C LEU A 13 -19.66 -2.75 0.59
N ALA A 14 -19.45 -3.32 -0.57
CA ALA A 14 -18.12 -3.71 -1.04
C ALA A 14 -17.18 -2.50 -1.15
N GLY A 15 -17.63 -1.42 -1.79
CA GLY A 15 -16.86 -0.18 -1.89
C GLY A 15 -16.53 0.44 -0.54
N LEU A 16 -17.48 0.45 0.39
CA LEU A 16 -17.26 0.96 1.76
C LEU A 16 -16.24 0.11 2.52
N THR A 17 -16.35 -1.21 2.42
CA THR A 17 -15.40 -2.14 3.07
C THR A 17 -13.98 -1.92 2.55
N VAL A 18 -13.83 -1.77 1.23
CA VAL A 18 -12.54 -1.50 0.60
C VAL A 18 -12.00 -0.13 1.02
N ALA A 19 -12.84 0.91 1.03
CA ALA A 19 -12.41 2.25 1.45
C ALA A 19 -11.89 2.24 2.89
N LEU A 20 -12.57 1.55 3.80
CA LEU A 20 -12.12 1.39 5.20
C LEU A 20 -10.80 0.62 5.32
N ALA A 21 -10.56 -0.35 4.45
CA ALA A 21 -9.30 -1.09 4.43
C ALA A 21 -8.14 -0.27 3.83
N LEU A 22 -8.41 0.54 2.79
CA LEU A 22 -7.39 1.34 2.10
C LEU A 22 -6.87 2.52 2.94
N VAL A 23 -7.66 3.08 3.85
CA VAL A 23 -7.23 4.21 4.69
C VAL A 23 -6.00 3.87 5.53
N PRO A 24 -6.00 2.84 6.39
CA PRO A 24 -4.82 2.48 7.17
C PRO A 24 -3.65 2.01 6.27
N GLU A 25 -3.92 1.37 5.15
CA GLU A 25 -2.90 0.95 4.20
C GLU A 25 -2.20 2.16 3.56
N ALA A 26 -2.94 3.16 3.10
CA ALA A 26 -2.39 4.39 2.53
C ALA A 26 -1.53 5.15 3.54
N ILE A 27 -1.98 5.23 4.80
CA ILE A 27 -1.22 5.84 5.89
C ILE A 27 0.08 5.07 6.16
N ALA A 28 0.01 3.74 6.25
CA ALA A 28 1.17 2.90 6.52
C ALA A 28 2.24 3.03 5.43
N PHE A 29 1.84 3.00 4.16
CA PHE A 29 2.79 3.15 3.05
C PHE A 29 3.30 4.59 2.88
N ALA A 30 2.53 5.61 3.25
CA ALA A 30 3.02 6.98 3.32
C ALA A 30 4.16 7.12 4.33
N PHE A 31 4.01 6.53 5.52
CA PHE A 31 5.08 6.47 6.53
C PHE A 31 6.31 5.72 6.01
N VAL A 32 6.12 4.56 5.38
CA VAL A 32 7.23 3.80 4.80
C VAL A 32 7.95 4.62 3.74
N ALA A 33 7.23 5.32 2.87
CA ALA A 33 7.80 6.15 1.82
C ALA A 33 8.44 7.46 2.33
N GLY A 34 8.32 7.78 3.62
CA GLY A 34 8.86 9.01 4.21
C GLY A 34 8.07 10.29 3.85
N VAL A 35 6.80 10.14 3.46
CA VAL A 35 5.90 11.27 3.16
C VAL A 35 4.83 11.43 4.23
N THR A 36 4.18 12.59 4.26
CA THR A 36 3.12 12.83 5.24
C THR A 36 1.92 11.91 5.00
N PRO A 37 1.29 11.36 6.05
CA PRO A 37 0.12 10.49 5.91
C PRO A 37 -1.02 11.12 5.12
N LEU A 38 -1.18 12.42 5.25
CA LEU A 38 -2.21 13.19 4.55
C LEU A 38 -1.99 13.16 3.02
N SER A 39 -0.74 13.26 2.56
CA SER A 39 -0.40 13.13 1.13
C SER A 39 -0.75 11.75 0.60
N GLY A 40 -0.51 10.69 1.39
CA GLY A 40 -0.89 9.32 1.04
C GLY A 40 -2.40 9.15 0.92
N LEU A 41 -3.17 9.73 1.85
CA LEU A 41 -4.64 9.69 1.80
C LEU A 41 -5.22 10.44 0.60
N TYR A 42 -4.71 11.63 0.29
CA TYR A 42 -5.13 12.38 -0.90
C TYR A 42 -4.80 11.63 -2.18
N ALA A 43 -3.61 11.04 -2.27
CA ALA A 43 -3.23 10.23 -3.42
C ALA A 43 -4.16 9.02 -3.59
N ALA A 44 -4.45 8.28 -2.51
CA ALA A 44 -5.35 7.14 -2.53
C ALA A 44 -6.77 7.55 -2.95
N PHE A 45 -7.28 8.68 -2.44
CA PHE A 45 -8.60 9.21 -2.82
C PHE A 45 -8.65 9.57 -4.32
N ILE A 46 -7.69 10.36 -4.80
CA ILE A 46 -7.68 10.82 -6.21
C ILE A 46 -7.54 9.63 -7.16
N VAL A 47 -6.59 8.71 -6.88
CA VAL A 47 -6.38 7.53 -7.72
C VAL A 47 -7.59 6.61 -7.68
N GLY A 48 -8.16 6.37 -6.49
CA GLY A 48 -9.38 5.57 -6.34
C GLY A 48 -10.57 6.17 -7.10
N LEU A 49 -10.77 7.49 -7.03
CA LEU A 49 -11.83 8.18 -7.74
C LEU A 49 -11.65 8.11 -9.28
N ILE A 50 -10.43 8.39 -9.77
CA ILE A 50 -10.14 8.35 -11.21
C ILE A 50 -10.31 6.93 -11.74
N THR A 51 -9.81 5.92 -11.04
CA THR A 51 -9.95 4.51 -11.47
C THR A 51 -11.40 4.02 -11.40
N ALA A 52 -12.19 4.49 -10.45
CA ALA A 52 -13.62 4.17 -10.37
C ALA A 52 -14.43 4.77 -11.53
N LEU A 53 -14.06 5.97 -11.97
CA LEU A 53 -14.76 6.67 -13.07
C LEU A 53 -14.29 6.24 -14.46
N ILE A 54 -12.98 6.02 -14.64
CA ILE A 54 -12.35 5.79 -15.95
C ILE A 54 -11.79 4.36 -16.04
N GLY A 55 -11.69 3.65 -14.92
CA GLY A 55 -11.11 2.32 -14.84
C GLY A 55 -11.87 1.27 -15.63
N GLY A 56 -11.14 0.30 -16.18
CA GLY A 56 -11.61 -0.57 -17.24
C GLY A 56 -12.21 -1.91 -16.82
N ARG A 57 -12.24 -2.29 -15.55
CA ARG A 57 -12.81 -3.58 -15.12
C ARG A 57 -13.67 -3.46 -13.86
N PRO A 58 -14.88 -4.04 -13.85
CA PRO A 58 -15.68 -4.14 -12.63
C PRO A 58 -14.90 -4.85 -11.53
N GLY A 59 -14.94 -4.32 -10.30
CA GLY A 59 -14.23 -4.87 -9.15
C GLY A 59 -12.72 -4.60 -9.12
N MET A 60 -12.18 -3.76 -10.00
CA MET A 60 -10.79 -3.33 -9.94
C MET A 60 -10.60 -2.20 -8.95
N ILE A 61 -9.60 -2.34 -8.09
CA ILE A 61 -9.20 -1.35 -7.10
C ILE A 61 -7.79 -0.90 -7.42
N SER A 62 -7.53 0.40 -7.31
CA SER A 62 -6.20 0.96 -7.37
C SER A 62 -5.87 1.56 -6.01
N GLY A 63 -4.72 1.20 -5.47
CA GLY A 63 -4.28 1.63 -4.14
C GLY A 63 -2.77 1.67 -4.03
N ALA A 64 -2.28 2.01 -2.85
CA ALA A 64 -0.87 2.02 -2.53
C ALA A 64 -0.26 0.62 -2.67
N THR A 65 0.99 0.54 -3.09
CA THR A 65 1.73 -0.73 -3.17
C THR A 65 3.01 -0.65 -2.36
N GLY A 66 3.22 -1.64 -1.49
CA GLY A 66 4.42 -1.72 -0.66
C GLY A 66 5.72 -1.81 -1.46
N ALA A 67 5.67 -2.45 -2.64
CA ALA A 67 6.82 -2.55 -3.53
C ALA A 67 7.35 -1.18 -3.97
N LEU A 68 6.46 -0.28 -4.37
CA LEU A 68 6.83 1.09 -4.75
C LEU A 68 7.24 1.92 -3.54
N ALA A 69 6.51 1.80 -2.42
CA ALA A 69 6.84 2.53 -1.20
C ALA A 69 8.28 2.28 -0.76
N VAL A 70 8.72 1.03 -0.73
CA VAL A 70 10.09 0.66 -0.34
C VAL A 70 11.15 1.24 -1.28
N VAL A 71 10.92 1.20 -2.59
CA VAL A 71 11.85 1.77 -3.57
C VAL A 71 11.95 3.30 -3.41
N MET A 72 10.84 3.95 -3.08
CA MET A 72 10.80 5.41 -2.92
C MET A 72 11.46 5.92 -1.64
N VAL A 73 11.65 5.06 -0.62
CA VAL A 73 12.35 5.46 0.63
C VAL A 73 13.71 6.07 0.35
N ALA A 74 14.56 5.39 -0.43
CA ALA A 74 15.89 5.89 -0.77
C ALA A 74 15.81 7.22 -1.54
N LEU A 75 14.89 7.34 -2.50
CA LEU A 75 14.71 8.57 -3.26
C LEU A 75 14.31 9.75 -2.37
N VAL A 76 13.39 9.54 -1.44
CA VAL A 76 12.90 10.59 -0.54
C VAL A 76 13.97 10.98 0.49
N SER A 77 14.72 9.99 1.00
CA SER A 77 15.80 10.26 1.98
C SER A 77 16.95 11.05 1.36
N ASP A 78 17.30 10.77 0.10
CA ASP A 78 18.47 11.38 -0.54
C ASP A 78 18.16 12.70 -1.23
N HIS A 79 16.94 12.87 -1.76
CA HIS A 79 16.57 14.00 -2.60
C HIS A 79 15.33 14.79 -2.13
N GLY A 80 14.60 14.24 -1.16
CA GLY A 80 13.38 14.88 -0.64
C GLY A 80 12.10 14.50 -1.39
N ALA A 81 10.95 14.89 -0.79
CA ALA A 81 9.62 14.53 -1.30
C ALA A 81 9.28 15.16 -2.67
N GLU A 82 9.92 16.26 -3.04
CA GLU A 82 9.68 16.92 -4.34
C GLU A 82 10.09 16.03 -5.51
N TYR A 83 11.21 15.32 -5.38
CA TYR A 83 11.66 14.36 -6.38
C TYR A 83 10.72 13.15 -6.50
N LEU A 84 10.07 12.77 -5.41
CA LEU A 84 9.03 11.74 -5.44
C LEU A 84 7.88 12.15 -6.37
N PHE A 85 7.38 13.38 -6.26
CA PHE A 85 6.29 13.86 -7.12
C PHE A 85 6.69 13.89 -8.60
N ALA A 86 7.91 14.36 -8.91
CA ALA A 86 8.43 14.33 -10.27
C ALA A 86 8.55 12.89 -10.81
N THR A 87 9.02 11.97 -10.00
CA THR A 87 9.14 10.55 -10.35
C THR A 87 7.78 9.91 -10.60
N VAL A 88 6.76 10.23 -9.80
CA VAL A 88 5.38 9.74 -9.99
C VAL A 88 4.80 10.22 -11.32
N VAL A 89 5.04 11.48 -11.71
CA VAL A 89 4.62 11.99 -13.01
C VAL A 89 5.31 11.23 -14.15
N LEU A 90 6.62 11.03 -14.07
CA LEU A 90 7.37 10.27 -15.06
C LEU A 90 6.88 8.82 -15.15
N MET A 91 6.64 8.18 -14.01
CA MET A 91 6.08 6.83 -13.94
C MET A 91 4.70 6.77 -14.62
N GLY A 92 3.83 7.75 -14.39
CA GLY A 92 2.53 7.84 -15.03
C GLY A 92 2.63 7.93 -16.56
N ILE A 93 3.56 8.73 -17.09
CA ILE A 93 3.83 8.83 -18.53
C ILE A 93 4.30 7.48 -19.09
N LEU A 94 5.24 6.82 -18.41
CA LEU A 94 5.73 5.50 -18.85
C LEU A 94 4.64 4.44 -18.82
N GLN A 95 3.75 4.47 -17.82
CA GLN A 95 2.59 3.58 -17.73
C GLN A 95 1.60 3.81 -18.87
N LEU A 96 1.34 5.07 -19.26
CA LEU A 96 0.49 5.39 -20.41
C LEU A 96 1.10 4.85 -21.72
N ILE A 97 2.40 5.04 -21.92
CA ILE A 97 3.11 4.51 -23.10
C ILE A 97 3.01 2.98 -23.12
N ALA A 98 3.25 2.32 -21.99
CA ALA A 98 3.14 0.87 -21.86
C ALA A 98 1.71 0.37 -22.12
N GLY A 99 0.70 1.10 -21.66
CA GLY A 99 -0.72 0.80 -21.89
C GLY A 99 -1.08 0.88 -23.37
N VAL A 100 -0.73 1.98 -24.05
CA VAL A 100 -0.96 2.17 -25.48
C VAL A 100 -0.23 1.11 -26.31
N SER A 101 1.00 0.78 -25.95
CA SER A 101 1.80 -0.27 -26.58
C SER A 101 1.31 -1.68 -26.27
N LYS A 102 0.25 -1.84 -25.45
CA LYS A 102 -0.33 -3.12 -25.04
C LYS A 102 0.70 -4.07 -24.39
N LEU A 103 1.71 -3.51 -23.72
CA LEU A 103 2.77 -4.29 -23.07
C LEU A 103 2.24 -5.16 -21.92
N GLY A 104 1.07 -4.84 -21.36
CA GLY A 104 0.39 -5.67 -20.38
C GLY A 104 0.11 -7.11 -20.82
N LYS A 105 0.16 -7.40 -22.14
CA LYS A 105 0.06 -8.78 -22.64
C LYS A 105 1.23 -9.65 -22.20
N PHE A 106 2.41 -9.06 -22.02
CA PHE A 106 3.61 -9.80 -21.62
C PHE A 106 3.54 -10.35 -20.19
N ILE A 107 2.67 -9.81 -19.34
CA ILE A 107 2.47 -10.34 -17.98
C ILE A 107 2.02 -11.80 -17.98
N ARG A 108 1.34 -12.23 -19.05
CA ARG A 108 0.89 -13.62 -19.21
C ARG A 108 2.04 -14.60 -19.46
N MET A 109 3.21 -14.07 -19.84
CA MET A 109 4.42 -14.87 -20.09
C MET A 109 5.24 -15.09 -18.81
N VAL A 110 4.90 -14.37 -17.74
CA VAL A 110 5.59 -14.49 -16.46
C VAL A 110 5.16 -15.79 -15.78
N PRO A 111 6.09 -16.72 -15.52
CA PRO A 111 5.80 -17.97 -14.82
C PRO A 111 5.29 -17.71 -13.41
N GLN A 112 4.41 -18.56 -12.92
CA GLN A 112 3.84 -18.44 -11.58
C GLN A 112 4.92 -18.50 -10.48
N SER A 113 5.99 -19.26 -10.67
CA SER A 113 7.13 -19.31 -9.76
C SER A 113 7.82 -17.95 -9.57
N VAL A 114 7.91 -17.15 -10.64
CA VAL A 114 8.48 -15.79 -10.57
C VAL A 114 7.55 -14.88 -9.77
N MET A 115 6.24 -14.96 -9.99
CA MET A 115 5.26 -14.20 -9.23
C MET A 115 5.29 -14.54 -7.74
N LEU A 116 5.39 -15.82 -7.39
CA LEU A 116 5.52 -16.26 -6.00
C LEU A 116 6.83 -15.78 -5.38
N GLY A 117 7.93 -15.85 -6.11
CA GLY A 117 9.23 -15.32 -5.66
C GLY A 117 9.18 -13.82 -5.41
N PHE A 118 8.55 -13.06 -6.30
CA PHE A 118 8.35 -11.62 -6.15
C PHE A 118 7.52 -11.28 -4.90
N VAL A 119 6.39 -11.94 -4.70
CA VAL A 119 5.51 -11.71 -3.54
C VAL A 119 6.22 -12.06 -2.22
N ASN A 120 6.94 -13.18 -2.17
CA ASN A 120 7.69 -13.57 -0.98
C ASN A 120 8.84 -12.60 -0.70
N GLY A 121 9.58 -12.18 -1.72
CA GLY A 121 10.63 -11.16 -1.59
C GLY A 121 10.07 -9.84 -1.09
N LEU A 122 8.94 -9.41 -1.63
CA LEU A 122 8.24 -8.21 -1.20
C LEU A 122 7.80 -8.30 0.27
N ALA A 123 7.26 -9.44 0.71
CA ALA A 123 6.87 -9.65 2.10
C ALA A 123 8.06 -9.50 3.06
N ILE A 124 9.24 -10.03 2.69
CA ILE A 124 10.47 -9.88 3.48
C ILE A 124 10.89 -8.41 3.55
N VAL A 125 10.91 -7.70 2.42
CA VAL A 125 11.32 -6.29 2.36
C VAL A 125 10.36 -5.41 3.18
N ILE A 126 9.04 -5.62 3.05
CA ILE A 126 8.05 -4.91 3.88
C ILE A 126 8.26 -5.24 5.36
N GLY A 127 8.49 -6.51 5.71
CA GLY A 127 8.76 -6.92 7.09
C GLY A 127 9.97 -6.21 7.68
N ILE A 128 11.07 -6.11 6.92
CA ILE A 128 12.28 -5.39 7.35
C ILE A 128 11.98 -3.89 7.51
N SER A 129 11.24 -3.29 6.59
CA SER A 129 10.90 -1.86 6.67
C SER A 129 10.03 -1.53 7.89
N GLN A 130 9.20 -2.47 8.36
CA GLN A 130 8.44 -2.28 9.60
C GLN A 130 9.34 -2.19 10.84
N LEU A 131 10.52 -2.79 10.83
CA LEU A 131 11.47 -2.66 11.95
C LEU A 131 11.93 -1.22 12.15
N SER A 132 11.91 -0.40 11.11
CA SER A 132 12.23 1.03 11.21
C SER A 132 11.21 1.80 12.08
N GLN A 133 9.97 1.31 12.18
CA GLN A 133 8.93 1.92 13.03
C GLN A 133 9.21 1.74 14.53
N PHE A 134 10.09 0.80 14.90
CA PHE A 134 10.55 0.59 16.27
C PHE A 134 11.80 1.43 16.62
N LYS A 135 12.19 2.35 15.73
CA LYS A 135 13.29 3.28 15.96
C LYS A 135 12.76 4.69 16.15
N THR A 136 13.36 5.43 17.05
CA THR A 136 13.11 6.86 17.27
C THR A 136 14.42 7.64 17.15
N ILE A 137 14.31 8.93 16.83
CA ILE A 137 15.49 9.79 16.78
C ILE A 137 15.71 10.35 18.18
N ASN A 138 16.89 10.10 18.74
CA ASN A 138 17.29 10.64 20.05
C ASN A 138 17.66 12.12 19.91
N SER A 139 17.76 12.82 21.03
CA SER A 139 18.15 14.24 21.10
C SER A 139 19.52 14.55 20.46
N ALA A 140 20.32 13.51 20.24
CA ALA A 140 21.61 13.57 19.55
C ALA A 140 21.52 13.37 18.02
N GLY A 141 20.32 13.10 17.47
CA GLY A 141 20.12 12.83 16.04
C GLY A 141 20.31 11.37 15.62
N ASP A 142 20.65 10.47 16.55
CA ASP A 142 20.86 9.06 16.26
C ASP A 142 19.58 8.24 16.30
N GLN A 143 19.47 7.26 15.39
CA GLN A 143 18.37 6.30 15.40
C GLN A 143 18.57 5.26 16.50
N VAL A 144 17.76 5.35 17.56
CA VAL A 144 17.80 4.43 18.70
C VAL A 144 16.51 3.62 18.73
N TRP A 145 16.60 2.38 19.20
CA TRP A 145 15.41 1.56 19.41
C TRP A 145 14.53 2.20 20.49
N ILE A 146 13.23 2.22 20.23
CA ILE A 146 12.23 2.65 21.21
C ILE A 146 12.41 1.78 22.46
N SER A 147 12.49 2.41 23.64
CA SER A 147 12.66 1.71 24.92
C SER A 147 11.53 2.09 25.88
N GLY A 148 11.35 1.29 26.92
CA GLY A 148 10.34 1.54 27.95
C GLY A 148 8.93 1.14 27.55
N ASP A 149 7.94 1.84 28.12
CA ASP A 149 6.51 1.51 27.99
C ASP A 149 6.02 1.57 26.53
N THR A 150 6.58 2.47 25.72
CA THR A 150 6.23 2.61 24.30
C THR A 150 6.58 1.35 23.50
N LEU A 151 7.73 0.73 23.76
CA LEU A 151 8.10 -0.54 23.11
C LEU A 151 7.13 -1.65 23.52
N MET A 152 6.81 -1.73 24.81
CA MET A 152 5.90 -2.74 25.33
C MET A 152 4.51 -2.63 24.67
N TYR A 153 3.93 -1.44 24.60
CA TYR A 153 2.64 -1.22 23.94
C TYR A 153 2.70 -1.56 22.45
N SER A 154 3.77 -1.14 21.74
CA SER A 154 3.93 -1.43 20.32
C SER A 154 4.00 -2.94 20.05
N VAL A 155 4.75 -3.69 20.84
CA VAL A 155 4.85 -5.15 20.73
C VAL A 155 3.50 -5.82 21.03
N ILE A 156 2.80 -5.37 22.08
CA ILE A 156 1.46 -5.89 22.43
C ILE A 156 0.48 -5.68 21.27
N PHE A 157 0.44 -4.48 20.65
CA PHE A 157 -0.44 -4.19 19.53
C PHE A 157 -0.10 -5.04 18.30
N VAL A 158 1.18 -5.22 17.99
CA VAL A 158 1.61 -6.10 16.89
C VAL A 158 1.20 -7.55 17.16
N ALA A 159 1.46 -8.06 18.37
CA ALA A 159 1.08 -9.42 18.74
C ALA A 159 -0.44 -9.63 18.70
N LEU A 160 -1.21 -8.66 19.20
CA LEU A 160 -2.68 -8.70 19.15
C LEU A 160 -3.19 -8.72 17.71
N THR A 161 -2.64 -7.86 16.85
CA THR A 161 -3.02 -7.80 15.43
C THR A 161 -2.71 -9.12 14.73
N MET A 162 -1.52 -9.68 14.94
CA MET A 162 -1.13 -10.98 14.37
C MET A 162 -2.03 -12.10 14.88
N TYR A 163 -2.39 -12.08 16.16
CA TYR A 163 -3.31 -13.05 16.75
C TYR A 163 -4.72 -12.97 16.12
N ILE A 164 -5.25 -11.75 15.93
CA ILE A 164 -6.54 -11.54 15.29
C ILE A 164 -6.51 -12.05 13.84
N ILE A 165 -5.48 -11.72 13.06
CA ILE A 165 -5.33 -12.17 11.68
C ILE A 165 -5.25 -13.69 11.60
N TRP A 166 -4.61 -14.35 12.55
CA TRP A 166 -4.51 -15.81 12.60
C TRP A 166 -5.82 -16.47 13.06
N LEU A 167 -6.54 -15.85 13.99
CA LEU A 167 -7.76 -16.41 14.59
C LEU A 167 -8.99 -16.23 13.68
N LEU A 168 -9.13 -15.05 13.04
CA LEU A 168 -10.32 -14.68 12.27
C LEU A 168 -10.68 -15.71 11.18
N PRO A 169 -9.75 -16.20 10.34
CA PRO A 169 -10.04 -17.19 9.32
C PRO A 169 -10.46 -18.57 9.89
N LYS A 170 -10.12 -18.84 11.15
CA LYS A 170 -10.52 -20.10 11.82
C LYS A 170 -11.93 -20.03 12.40
N MET A 171 -12.39 -18.83 12.75
CA MET A 171 -13.72 -18.61 13.31
C MET A 171 -14.80 -18.41 12.23
N THR A 172 -14.41 -18.01 11.02
CA THR A 172 -15.32 -17.72 9.90
C THR A 172 -15.46 -18.86 8.89
N LYS A 173 -14.94 -20.05 9.20
CA LYS A 173 -15.14 -21.26 8.39
C LYS A 173 -16.41 -21.99 8.75
#